data_f41ba92efb7353d17f1548ec82934d60
#
_entry.id   f41ba92efb7353d17f1548ec82934d60
#
_cell.length_a   1.000
_cell.length_b   1.000
_cell.length_c   1.000
_cell.angle_alpha   90.00
_cell.angle_beta   90.00
_cell.angle_gamma   90.00
#
_symmetry.space_group_name_H-M   'P 1'
#
loop_
_entity.id
_entity.type
_entity.pdbx_description
1 polymer ?
#
loop_
_entity_poly.entity_id
_entity_poly.type
_entity_poly.pdbx_seq_one_letter_code
_entity_poly.pdbx_strand_id
1 'polypeptide(L)'
;PYTTLFRSKAILIEAECPEKADDEAMAVRRLGFYARCGAVDTGWTERLFDAWFRVLVLPAEGETLDAETANKELADCYSRVMGADKWRKYVQLYRPDGTEEKF
;
A
#
# COMPACT_ATOMS: atom_id res chain seq x y z
N PRO A 1 -6.81 -2.60 -7.88
CA PRO A 1 -5.95 -1.90 -6.91
C PRO A 1 -6.48 -0.51 -6.59
N TYR A 2 -6.12 -0.04 -5.42
CA TYR A 2 -6.50 1.29 -4.95
C TYR A 2 -5.29 2.21 -5.01
N THR A 3 -5.53 3.51 -5.23
CA THR A 3 -4.46 4.48 -5.29
C THR A 3 -4.78 5.68 -4.39
N THR A 4 -3.73 6.28 -3.83
CA THR A 4 -3.83 7.49 -3.00
C THR A 4 -2.72 8.46 -3.40
N LEU A 5 -3.08 9.71 -3.66
CA LEU A 5 -2.12 10.76 -4.00
C LEU A 5 -1.60 11.40 -2.70
N PHE A 6 -0.28 11.44 -2.55
CA PHE A 6 0.37 12.04 -1.39
C PHE A 6 1.05 13.35 -1.75
N ARG A 7 0.38 14.50 -1.46
CA ARG A 7 0.92 15.85 -1.57
C ARG A 7 1.62 16.13 -2.91
N SER A 8 1.15 15.55 -3.99
CA SER A 8 1.75 15.65 -5.33
C SER A 8 3.19 15.10 -5.41
N LYS A 9 3.64 14.36 -4.40
CA LYS A 9 4.99 13.75 -4.37
C LYS A 9 5.01 12.33 -4.85
N ALA A 10 3.90 11.62 -4.69
CA ALA A 10 3.83 10.21 -5.03
C ALA A 10 2.38 9.75 -5.13
N ILE A 11 2.20 8.62 -5.81
CA ILE A 11 0.95 7.87 -5.77
C ILE A 11 1.22 6.62 -4.96
N LEU A 12 0.38 6.38 -3.95
CA LEU A 12 0.45 5.15 -3.16
C LEU A 12 -0.52 4.15 -3.77
N ILE A 13 -0.04 2.95 -4.06
CA ILE A 13 -0.81 1.92 -4.75
C ILE A 13 -0.96 0.71 -3.85
N GLU A 14 -2.20 0.26 -3.68
CA GLU A 14 -2.52 -0.96 -2.94
C GLU A 14 -2.85 -2.04 -3.96
N ALA A 15 -1.86 -2.89 -4.26
CA ALA A 15 -1.99 -3.95 -5.27
C ALA A 15 -2.17 -5.31 -4.58
N GLU A 16 -3.12 -6.12 -5.07
CA GLU A 16 -3.39 -7.43 -4.46
C GLU A 16 -2.12 -8.29 -4.35
N CYS A 17 -1.96 -8.95 -3.19
CA CYS A 17 -0.92 -9.95 -3.01
C CYS A 17 -1.27 -11.18 -3.86
N PRO A 18 -0.41 -11.59 -4.81
CA PRO A 18 -0.73 -12.74 -5.67
C PRO A 18 -1.02 -14.01 -4.89
N GLU A 19 -0.27 -14.27 -3.82
CA GLU A 19 -0.41 -15.47 -3.00
C GLU A 19 -1.72 -15.52 -2.20
N LYS A 20 -2.45 -14.40 -2.14
CA LYS A 20 -3.72 -14.29 -1.42
C LYS A 20 -4.88 -13.91 -2.34
N ALA A 21 -4.61 -13.68 -3.61
CA ALA A 21 -5.62 -13.23 -4.57
C ALA A 21 -6.41 -14.41 -5.12
N ASP A 22 -7.69 -14.17 -5.43
CA ASP A 22 -8.53 -15.17 -6.10
C ASP A 22 -7.99 -15.47 -7.50
N ASP A 23 -7.51 -14.46 -8.21
CA ASP A 23 -6.88 -14.59 -9.51
C ASP A 23 -5.40 -14.22 -9.40
N GLU A 24 -4.59 -15.21 -9.06
CA GLU A 24 -3.16 -15.02 -8.89
C GLU A 24 -2.47 -14.51 -10.15
N ALA A 25 -2.83 -15.07 -11.32
CA ALA A 25 -2.22 -14.66 -12.58
C ALA A 25 -2.47 -13.18 -12.89
N MET A 26 -3.68 -12.70 -12.63
CA MET A 26 -4.03 -11.30 -12.82
C MET A 26 -3.28 -10.40 -11.84
N ALA A 27 -3.17 -10.83 -10.58
CA ALA A 27 -2.45 -10.07 -9.57
C ALA A 27 -0.97 -9.93 -9.93
N VAL A 28 -0.34 -11.01 -10.41
CA VAL A 28 1.05 -10.97 -10.89
C VAL A 28 1.20 -10.00 -12.06
N ARG A 29 0.27 -10.03 -13.01
CA ARG A 29 0.31 -9.13 -14.17
C ARG A 29 0.21 -7.66 -13.75
N ARG A 30 -0.66 -7.36 -12.78
CA ARG A 30 -0.82 -6.00 -12.27
C ARG A 30 0.44 -5.50 -11.59
N LEU A 31 1.07 -6.34 -10.75
CA LEU A 31 2.34 -5.97 -10.14
C LEU A 31 3.41 -5.69 -11.19
N GLY A 32 3.50 -6.52 -12.22
CA GLY A 32 4.45 -6.31 -13.32
C GLY A 32 4.17 -5.02 -14.07
N PHE A 33 2.91 -4.70 -14.30
CA PHE A 33 2.52 -3.44 -14.95
C PHE A 33 2.97 -2.24 -14.11
N TYR A 34 2.69 -2.25 -12.81
CA TYR A 34 3.09 -1.13 -11.95
C TYR A 34 4.60 -0.99 -11.88
N ALA A 35 5.33 -2.09 -11.82
CA ALA A 35 6.80 -2.06 -11.85
C ALA A 35 7.33 -1.41 -13.13
N ARG A 36 6.73 -1.75 -14.28
CA ARG A 36 7.09 -1.13 -15.56
C ARG A 36 6.78 0.36 -15.61
N CYS A 37 5.78 0.80 -14.84
CA CYS A 37 5.45 2.22 -14.72
C CYS A 37 6.39 2.97 -13.77
N GLY A 38 7.29 2.27 -13.10
CA GLY A 38 8.22 2.90 -12.16
C GLY A 38 7.83 2.79 -10.70
N ALA A 39 6.76 2.06 -10.38
CA ALA A 39 6.36 1.86 -8.99
C ALA A 39 7.37 0.98 -8.26
N VAL A 40 7.63 1.33 -7.01
CA VAL A 40 8.55 0.60 -6.13
C VAL A 40 7.74 -0.10 -5.05
N ASP A 41 7.98 -1.40 -4.87
CA ASP A 41 7.35 -2.17 -3.80
C ASP A 41 8.03 -1.79 -2.49
N THR A 42 7.27 -1.32 -1.50
CA THR A 42 7.82 -0.94 -0.21
C THR A 42 8.21 -2.15 0.64
N GLY A 43 7.77 -3.34 0.24
CA GLY A 43 7.95 -4.55 1.04
C GLY A 43 6.93 -4.71 2.15
N TRP A 44 6.13 -3.69 2.38
CA TRP A 44 5.06 -3.76 3.38
C TRP A 44 3.82 -4.40 2.78
N THR A 45 3.03 -5.05 3.63
CA THR A 45 1.74 -5.60 3.25
C THR A 45 0.65 -4.95 4.07
N GLU A 46 -0.55 -4.93 3.50
CA GLU A 46 -1.73 -4.36 4.13
C GLU A 46 -2.84 -5.38 4.11
N ARG A 47 -3.52 -5.51 5.24
CA ARG A 47 -4.79 -6.22 5.29
C ARG A 47 -5.89 -5.17 5.39
N LEU A 48 -6.76 -5.12 4.36
CA LEU A 48 -7.89 -4.21 4.31
C LEU A 48 -9.14 -5.08 4.32
N PHE A 49 -9.87 -5.05 5.42
CA PHE A 49 -10.92 -6.02 5.72
C PHE A 49 -10.31 -7.43 5.66
N ASP A 50 -10.73 -8.27 4.73
CA ASP A 50 -10.16 -9.62 4.59
C ASP A 50 -9.25 -9.77 3.37
N ALA A 51 -8.99 -8.68 2.65
CA ALA A 51 -8.14 -8.68 1.46
C ALA A 51 -6.72 -8.26 1.82
N TRP A 52 -5.74 -8.84 1.12
CA TRP A 52 -4.32 -8.53 1.32
C TRP A 52 -3.73 -7.81 0.13
N PHE A 53 -2.96 -6.78 0.40
CA PHE A 53 -2.36 -5.92 -0.62
C PHE A 53 -0.88 -5.71 -0.34
N ARG A 54 -0.12 -5.47 -1.40
CA ARG A 54 1.23 -4.93 -1.32
C ARG A 54 1.14 -3.42 -1.44
N VAL A 55 1.94 -2.72 -0.66
CA VAL A 55 1.97 -1.25 -0.71
C VAL A 55 3.10 -0.82 -1.63
N LEU A 56 2.75 -0.18 -2.73
CA LEU A 56 3.69 0.31 -3.73
C LEU A 56 3.71 1.83 -3.72
N VAL A 57 4.83 2.41 -4.15
CA VAL A 57 4.98 3.85 -4.30
C VAL A 57 5.38 4.17 -5.73
N LEU A 58 4.65 5.06 -6.36
CA LEU A 58 5.03 5.64 -7.65
C LEU A 58 5.40 7.11 -7.38
N PRO A 59 6.70 7.42 -7.22
CA PRO A 59 7.10 8.79 -6.90
C PRO A 59 6.94 9.71 -8.11
N ALA A 60 6.62 10.98 -7.85
CA ALA A 60 6.63 11.99 -8.89
C ALA A 60 8.06 12.22 -9.37
N GLU A 61 8.20 12.77 -10.58
CA GLU A 61 9.53 13.03 -11.16
C GLU A 61 10.36 13.88 -10.21
N GLY A 62 11.58 13.44 -9.92
CA GLY A 62 12.49 14.16 -9.04
C GLY A 62 12.22 14.00 -7.56
N GLU A 63 11.18 13.24 -7.20
CA GLU A 63 10.81 13.03 -5.80
C GLU A 63 11.19 11.62 -5.35
N THR A 64 11.41 11.47 -4.03
CA THR A 64 11.60 10.18 -3.40
C THR A 64 10.73 10.09 -2.18
N LEU A 65 10.27 8.88 -1.85
CA LEU A 65 9.46 8.65 -0.67
C LEU A 65 9.86 7.29 -0.10
N ASP A 66 10.35 7.29 1.15
CA ASP A 66 10.73 6.02 1.78
C ASP A 66 9.51 5.19 2.19
N ALA A 67 9.75 3.90 2.41
CA ALA A 67 8.69 2.95 2.68
C ALA A 67 7.92 3.28 3.97
N GLU A 68 8.61 3.70 5.02
CA GLU A 68 7.96 4.02 6.29
C GLU A 68 7.04 5.24 6.16
N THR A 69 7.54 6.30 5.53
CA THR A 69 6.75 7.51 5.30
C THR A 69 5.52 7.20 4.44
N ALA A 70 5.69 6.41 3.38
CA ALA A 70 4.59 6.01 2.52
C ALA A 70 3.49 5.29 3.30
N ASN A 71 3.87 4.32 4.12
CA ASN A 71 2.90 3.54 4.87
C ASN A 71 2.26 4.35 6.00
N LYS A 72 3.01 5.26 6.62
CA LYS A 72 2.45 6.17 7.62
C LYS A 72 1.39 7.08 6.98
N GLU A 73 1.65 7.58 5.77
CA GLU A 73 0.69 8.41 5.05
C GLU A 73 -0.57 7.63 4.69
N LEU A 74 -0.42 6.37 4.31
CA LEU A 74 -1.55 5.49 4.05
C LEU A 74 -2.40 5.33 5.31
N ALA A 75 -1.76 5.11 6.45
CA ALA A 75 -2.44 5.01 7.73
C ALA A 75 -3.18 6.31 8.07
N ASP A 76 -2.55 7.46 7.84
CA ASP A 76 -3.17 8.77 8.08
C ASP A 76 -4.41 8.96 7.20
N CYS A 77 -4.35 8.54 5.94
CA CYS A 77 -5.51 8.59 5.04
C CYS A 77 -6.68 7.78 5.58
N TYR A 78 -6.43 6.54 6.01
CA TYR A 78 -7.49 5.71 6.56
C TYR A 78 -8.03 6.27 7.87
N SER A 79 -7.16 6.82 8.71
CA SER A 79 -7.57 7.48 9.96
C SER A 79 -8.53 8.64 9.68
N ARG A 80 -8.25 9.45 8.65
CA ARG A 80 -9.12 10.57 8.29
C ARG A 80 -10.45 10.12 7.70
N VAL A 81 -10.44 9.06 6.89
CA VAL A 81 -11.64 8.58 6.20
C VAL A 81 -12.55 7.78 7.13
N MET A 82 -11.96 6.90 7.94
CA MET A 82 -12.71 5.97 8.79
C MET A 82 -12.85 6.41 10.24
N GLY A 83 -12.10 7.43 10.66
CA GLY A 83 -12.06 7.89 12.04
C GLY A 83 -10.85 7.34 12.78
N ALA A 84 -10.23 8.19 13.61
CA ALA A 84 -8.97 7.88 14.30
C ALA A 84 -9.07 6.64 15.20
N ASP A 85 -10.26 6.36 15.75
CA ASP A 85 -10.45 5.24 16.68
C ASP A 85 -10.90 3.96 16.00
N LYS A 86 -11.36 4.04 14.74
CA LYS A 86 -12.02 2.91 14.08
C LYS A 86 -11.21 2.27 12.97
N TRP A 87 -10.30 3.02 12.35
CA TRP A 87 -9.62 2.53 11.14
C TRP A 87 -8.80 1.26 11.38
N ARG A 88 -8.17 1.15 12.56
CA ARG A 88 -7.33 -0.02 12.90
C ARG A 88 -8.11 -1.32 13.00
N LYS A 89 -9.42 -1.23 13.13
CA LYS A 89 -10.30 -2.40 13.16
C LYS A 89 -10.37 -3.08 11.79
N TYR A 90 -10.21 -2.30 10.72
CA TYR A 90 -10.42 -2.76 9.35
C TYR A 90 -9.13 -2.80 8.54
N VAL A 91 -8.10 -2.07 8.96
CA VAL A 91 -6.84 -1.93 8.22
C VAL A 91 -5.67 -2.20 9.15
N GLN A 92 -4.83 -3.17 8.77
CA GLN A 92 -3.58 -3.44 9.46
C GLN A 92 -2.43 -3.37 8.47
N LEU A 93 -1.31 -2.76 8.87
CA LEU A 93 -0.11 -2.65 8.06
C LEU A 93 1.00 -3.49 8.68
N TYR A 94 1.70 -4.25 7.86
CA TYR A 94 2.76 -5.15 8.30
C TYR A 94 4.06 -4.79 7.61
N ARG A 95 5.13 -4.72 8.41
CA ARG A 95 6.48 -4.46 7.91
C ARG A 95 6.99 -5.66 7.10
N PRO A 96 8.08 -5.48 6.33
CA PRO A 96 8.64 -6.60 5.57
C PRO A 96 8.99 -7.84 6.40
N ASP A 97 9.29 -7.66 7.68
CA ASP A 97 9.59 -8.77 8.58
C ASP A 97 8.34 -9.47 9.14
N GLY A 98 7.16 -8.98 8.78
CA GLY A 98 5.88 -9.54 9.20
C GLY A 98 5.31 -8.95 10.47
N THR A 99 6.01 -8.03 11.14
CA THR A 99 5.48 -7.39 12.35
C THR A 99 4.47 -6.31 11.99
N GLU A 100 3.39 -6.26 12.76
CA GLU A 100 2.38 -5.22 12.58
C GLU A 100 2.87 -3.89 13.12
N GLU A 101 2.69 -2.83 12.31
CA GLU A 101 2.99 -1.47 12.73
C GLU A 101 1.70 -0.76 13.12
N LYS A 102 1.66 -0.25 14.35
CA LYS A 102 0.50 0.47 14.88
C LYS A 102 0.85 1.94 14.98
N PHE A 103 0.65 2.64 13.88
CA PHE A 103 0.88 4.08 13.83
C PHE A 103 -0.05 4.87 14.76
#